data_143b4b55c3dfbdfd79534db2e047db8c
#
_entry.id   143b4b55c3dfbdfd79534db2e047db8c
#
_cell.length_a   1.000
_cell.length_b   1.000
_cell.length_c   1.000
_cell.angle_alpha   90.00
_cell.angle_beta   90.00
_cell.angle_gamma   90.00
#
_symmetry.space_group_name_H-M   'P 1'
#
loop_
_entity.id
_entity.type
_entity.pdbx_description
1 polymer ?
#
loop_
_entity_poly.entity_id
_entity_poly.type
_entity_poly.pdbx_seq_one_letter_code
_entity_poly.pdbx_strand_id
1 'polypeptide(L)'
;MRYLLYDQPVRFLKGKLRLRQVTRLTETGHQTPMVTSRWDLRAIVIAHRMFERWRQENFFKYLREEYLIDALVDYQVEPDDPNRSVPNPARKALEKEIRTVRVHLRKLQQNYGKTAIDHVQRRTRTGVGFKVAAEKLRTEIDKTTKRIKTLKVRCASLPARIPLRDARKGQEVVKLSTERKHLTNVLKMVAYQIESDLVELVRPSYKRVEDEGRTFIQTALQDTADIEPTDDQLRITLAPLSSPHRSRVLEALCAALNKTNTLFPGTQLRMYYSVALSHPAESKSGQVSD
;
A
#
# COMPACT_ATOMS: atom_id res chain seq x y z
N MET A 1 24.72 -1.40 -7.90
CA MET A 1 23.83 -2.47 -8.37
C MET A 1 23.89 -2.55 -9.89
N ARG A 2 24.11 -3.71 -10.47
CA ARG A 2 24.12 -3.91 -11.92
C ARG A 2 22.81 -4.59 -12.32
N TYR A 3 22.16 -4.08 -13.37
CA TYR A 3 20.94 -4.67 -13.93
C TYR A 3 21.21 -5.10 -15.37
N LEU A 4 20.84 -6.33 -15.71
CA LEU A 4 20.71 -6.73 -17.10
C LEU A 4 19.30 -6.37 -17.56
N LEU A 5 19.21 -5.43 -18.53
CA LEU A 5 17.95 -4.88 -18.99
C LEU A 5 17.76 -5.13 -20.48
N TYR A 6 16.59 -5.61 -20.86
CA TYR A 6 16.13 -5.69 -22.25
C TYR A 6 15.06 -4.64 -22.49
N ASP A 7 15.18 -3.94 -23.61
CA ASP A 7 14.33 -2.80 -23.97
C ASP A 7 13.75 -3.03 -25.37
N GLN A 8 12.43 -3.16 -25.44
CA GLN A 8 11.75 -3.48 -26.70
C GLN A 8 10.36 -2.83 -26.80
N PRO A 9 9.89 -2.52 -28.01
CA PRO A 9 8.51 -2.14 -28.23
C PRO A 9 7.58 -3.36 -28.09
N VAL A 10 6.45 -3.17 -27.44
CA VAL A 10 5.39 -4.18 -27.32
C VAL A 10 4.05 -3.65 -27.80
N ARG A 11 3.19 -4.52 -28.31
CA ARG A 11 1.88 -4.15 -28.81
C ARG A 11 0.78 -4.86 -28.02
N PHE A 12 -0.20 -4.10 -27.58
CA PHE A 12 -1.38 -4.56 -26.86
C PHE A 12 -2.67 -4.33 -27.65
N LEU A 13 -3.78 -4.86 -27.19
CA LEU A 13 -5.11 -4.67 -27.76
C LEU A 13 -5.15 -5.01 -29.26
N LYS A 14 -4.65 -6.19 -29.65
CA LYS A 14 -4.57 -6.64 -31.05
C LYS A 14 -3.77 -5.63 -31.93
N GLY A 15 -2.70 -5.07 -31.40
CA GLY A 15 -1.80 -4.15 -32.11
C GLY A 15 -2.18 -2.69 -32.07
N LYS A 16 -3.33 -2.32 -31.50
CA LYS A 16 -3.82 -0.91 -31.45
C LYS A 16 -3.06 0.00 -30.50
N LEU A 17 -2.41 -0.58 -29.47
CA LEU A 17 -1.64 0.18 -28.49
C LEU A 17 -0.18 -0.25 -28.51
N ARG A 18 0.71 0.67 -28.88
CA ARG A 18 2.15 0.47 -28.86
C ARG A 18 2.74 1.05 -27.58
N LEU A 19 3.41 0.23 -26.79
CA LEU A 19 4.09 0.60 -25.56
C LEU A 19 5.54 0.12 -25.61
N ARG A 20 6.34 0.55 -24.66
CA ARG A 20 7.72 0.15 -24.45
C ARG A 20 7.78 -0.78 -23.26
N GLN A 21 8.48 -1.89 -23.38
CA GLN A 21 8.72 -2.84 -22.31
C GLN A 21 10.22 -2.85 -21.98
N VAL A 22 10.52 -2.58 -20.73
CA VAL A 22 11.85 -2.76 -20.15
C VAL A 22 11.79 -3.96 -19.23
N THR A 23 12.58 -5.00 -19.51
CA THR A 23 12.59 -6.23 -18.73
C THR A 23 13.92 -6.36 -18.00
N ARG A 24 13.88 -6.53 -16.68
CA ARG A 24 15.04 -6.94 -15.89
C ARG A 24 15.17 -8.45 -15.95
N LEU A 25 16.37 -8.94 -16.24
CA LEU A 25 16.75 -10.34 -16.10
C LEU A 25 17.68 -10.50 -14.91
N THR A 26 17.40 -11.46 -14.03
CA THR A 26 18.30 -11.84 -12.93
C THR A 26 19.26 -12.94 -13.38
N GLU A 27 20.32 -13.18 -12.61
CA GLU A 27 21.26 -14.28 -12.85
C GLU A 27 20.59 -15.66 -12.80
N THR A 28 19.50 -15.78 -12.05
CA THR A 28 18.68 -16.99 -11.96
C THR A 28 17.67 -17.16 -13.11
N GLY A 29 17.69 -16.25 -14.09
CA GLY A 29 16.79 -16.28 -15.25
C GLY A 29 15.40 -15.67 -15.00
N HIS A 30 15.13 -15.16 -13.80
CA HIS A 30 13.84 -14.51 -13.51
C HIS A 30 13.70 -13.20 -14.29
N GLN A 31 12.55 -13.03 -14.94
CA GLN A 31 12.22 -11.87 -15.76
C GLN A 31 11.18 -10.98 -15.07
N THR A 32 11.48 -9.70 -14.96
CA THR A 32 10.54 -8.71 -14.42
C THR A 32 10.24 -7.66 -15.49
N PRO A 33 9.13 -7.81 -16.23
CA PRO A 33 8.75 -6.85 -17.28
C PRO A 33 8.10 -5.60 -16.69
N MET A 34 8.51 -4.45 -17.18
CA MET A 34 7.96 -3.13 -16.86
C MET A 34 7.45 -2.48 -18.13
N VAL A 35 6.17 -2.14 -18.18
CA VAL A 35 5.55 -1.53 -19.38
C VAL A 35 5.32 -0.05 -19.14
N THR A 36 5.67 0.79 -20.11
CA THR A 36 5.56 2.24 -20.01
C THR A 36 5.23 2.89 -21.36
N SER A 37 4.61 4.06 -21.31
CA SER A 37 4.43 4.95 -22.46
C SER A 37 5.61 5.93 -22.65
N ARG A 38 6.57 5.95 -21.71
CA ARG A 38 7.70 6.89 -21.72
C ARG A 38 8.83 6.37 -22.61
N TRP A 39 8.96 6.98 -23.78
CA TRP A 39 10.02 6.69 -24.75
C TRP A 39 11.26 7.58 -24.57
N ASP A 40 11.08 8.69 -23.87
CA ASP A 40 12.09 9.72 -23.60
C ASP A 40 13.07 9.35 -22.49
N LEU A 41 12.72 8.39 -21.62
CA LEU A 41 13.57 7.99 -20.49
C LEU A 41 14.49 6.82 -20.87
N ARG A 42 15.72 6.83 -20.35
CA ARG A 42 16.64 5.69 -20.47
C ARG A 42 16.06 4.46 -19.73
N ALA A 43 16.29 3.25 -20.26
CA ALA A 43 15.80 1.99 -19.67
C ALA A 43 16.19 1.84 -18.18
N ILE A 44 17.42 2.21 -17.82
CA ILE A 44 17.89 2.17 -16.42
C ILE A 44 17.08 3.09 -15.50
N VAL A 45 16.64 4.25 -15.99
CA VAL A 45 15.83 5.19 -15.21
C VAL A 45 14.43 4.62 -14.98
N ILE A 46 13.85 3.97 -15.99
CA ILE A 46 12.54 3.30 -15.87
C ILE A 46 12.64 2.18 -14.85
N ALA A 47 13.64 1.31 -14.95
CA ALA A 47 13.87 0.21 -14.02
C ALA A 47 14.07 0.72 -12.59
N HIS A 48 14.94 1.70 -12.38
CA HIS A 48 15.21 2.28 -11.06
C HIS A 48 13.94 2.84 -10.41
N ARG A 49 13.18 3.70 -11.12
CA ARG A 49 11.93 4.28 -10.60
C ARG A 49 10.90 3.21 -10.24
N MET A 50 10.82 2.15 -11.03
CA MET A 50 9.87 1.07 -10.77
C MET A 50 10.27 0.23 -9.56
N PHE A 51 11.57 -0.06 -9.38
CA PHE A 51 12.06 -0.78 -8.21
C PHE A 51 11.96 0.04 -6.93
N GLU A 52 12.20 1.35 -6.98
CA GLU A 52 11.97 2.24 -5.83
C GLU A 52 10.50 2.27 -5.44
N ARG A 53 9.59 2.33 -6.41
CA ARG A 53 8.16 2.26 -6.15
C ARG A 53 7.77 0.91 -5.52
N TRP A 54 8.25 -0.21 -6.02
CA TRP A 54 7.96 -1.53 -5.43
C TRP A 54 8.54 -1.67 -4.03
N ARG A 55 9.74 -1.13 -3.79
CA ARG A 55 10.31 -1.08 -2.44
C ARG A 55 9.42 -0.31 -1.48
N GLN A 56 8.91 0.83 -1.92
CA GLN A 56 7.96 1.63 -1.14
C GLN A 56 6.64 0.90 -0.93
N GLU A 57 6.07 0.26 -1.95
CA GLU A 57 4.83 -0.52 -1.83
C GLU A 57 5.01 -1.70 -0.87
N ASN A 58 6.11 -2.44 -0.94
CA ASN A 58 6.43 -3.54 -0.04
C ASN A 58 6.67 -3.05 1.40
N PHE A 59 7.33 -1.91 1.57
CA PHE A 59 7.50 -1.28 2.88
C PHE A 59 6.16 -0.95 3.54
N PHE A 60 5.25 -0.28 2.83
CA PHE A 60 3.93 0.03 3.39
C PHE A 60 3.07 -1.20 3.60
N LYS A 61 3.18 -2.21 2.73
CA LYS A 61 2.51 -3.49 2.92
C LYS A 61 2.98 -4.15 4.21
N TYR A 62 4.28 -4.25 4.42
CA TYR A 62 4.89 -4.80 5.63
C TYR A 62 4.45 -4.04 6.90
N LEU A 63 4.51 -2.72 6.89
CA LEU A 63 4.05 -1.91 8.03
C LEU A 63 2.55 -2.09 8.34
N ARG A 64 1.74 -2.36 7.33
CA ARG A 64 0.32 -2.64 7.53
C ARG A 64 0.09 -4.02 8.13
N GLU A 65 0.76 -5.04 7.60
CA GLU A 65 0.58 -6.43 8.00
C GLU A 65 1.18 -6.69 9.40
N GLU A 66 2.40 -6.24 9.66
CA GLU A 66 3.12 -6.57 10.90
C GLU A 66 2.91 -5.54 12.01
N TYR A 67 2.80 -4.25 11.66
CA TYR A 67 2.69 -3.17 12.63
C TYR A 67 1.31 -2.52 12.68
N LEU A 68 0.35 -2.94 11.84
CA LEU A 68 -1.01 -2.39 11.79
C LEU A 68 -1.02 -0.85 11.73
N ILE A 69 -0.19 -0.25 10.87
CA ILE A 69 0.00 1.21 10.83
C ILE A 69 -1.29 1.97 10.49
N ASP A 70 -2.21 1.33 9.74
CA ASP A 70 -3.51 1.90 9.35
C ASP A 70 -4.61 1.69 10.41
N ALA A 71 -4.37 0.87 11.45
CA ALA A 71 -5.38 0.59 12.47
C ALA A 71 -5.71 1.85 13.28
N LEU A 72 -6.95 1.93 13.72
CA LEU A 72 -7.37 2.92 14.70
C LEU A 72 -6.71 2.59 16.04
N VAL A 73 -6.07 3.60 16.62
CA VAL A 73 -5.38 3.48 17.91
C VAL A 73 -6.32 3.86 19.06
N ASP A 74 -7.23 4.78 18.78
CA ASP A 74 -8.13 5.34 19.78
C ASP A 74 -9.45 5.77 19.12
N TYR A 75 -10.53 5.73 19.88
CA TYR A 75 -11.86 6.24 19.50
C TYR A 75 -12.14 7.64 20.10
N GLN A 76 -11.16 8.26 20.76
CA GLN A 76 -11.32 9.61 21.27
C GLN A 76 -11.53 10.59 20.12
N VAL A 77 -12.57 11.40 20.27
CA VAL A 77 -12.95 12.42 19.31
C VAL A 77 -12.78 13.81 19.92
N GLU A 78 -12.43 14.75 19.08
CA GLU A 78 -12.35 16.17 19.41
C GLU A 78 -13.19 16.97 18.42
N PRO A 79 -13.74 18.14 18.81
CA PRO A 79 -14.46 19.00 17.88
C PRO A 79 -13.59 19.34 16.66
N ASP A 80 -14.18 19.25 15.48
CA ASP A 80 -13.49 19.71 14.25
C ASP A 80 -13.71 21.20 14.06
N ASP A 81 -12.81 21.87 13.36
CA ASP A 81 -12.96 23.29 13.04
C ASP A 81 -14.19 23.53 12.14
N PRO A 82 -15.24 24.21 12.65
CA PRO A 82 -16.45 24.46 11.87
C PRO A 82 -16.21 25.34 10.65
N ASN A 83 -15.15 26.11 10.63
CA ASN A 83 -14.77 26.99 9.53
C ASN A 83 -13.84 26.31 8.51
N ARG A 84 -13.42 25.09 8.78
CA ARG A 84 -12.57 24.31 7.85
C ARG A 84 -13.24 24.22 6.49
N SER A 85 -12.51 24.61 5.44
CA SER A 85 -13.00 24.58 4.07
C SER A 85 -13.08 23.15 3.54
N VAL A 86 -14.27 22.71 3.14
CA VAL A 86 -14.53 21.37 2.60
C VAL A 86 -15.17 21.44 1.20
N PRO A 87 -15.02 20.41 0.35
CA PRO A 87 -15.71 20.35 -0.93
C PRO A 87 -17.22 20.47 -0.76
N ASN A 88 -17.86 21.32 -1.56
CA ASN A 88 -19.31 21.55 -1.49
C ASN A 88 -20.07 20.28 -1.93
N PRO A 89 -20.87 19.64 -1.02
CA PRO A 89 -21.62 18.42 -1.35
C PRO A 89 -22.64 18.61 -2.46
N ALA A 90 -23.32 19.78 -2.50
CA ALA A 90 -24.30 20.09 -3.54
C ALA A 90 -23.65 20.20 -4.92
N ARG A 91 -22.49 20.85 -5.02
CA ARG A 91 -21.72 20.90 -6.25
C ARG A 91 -21.23 19.51 -6.69
N LYS A 92 -20.73 18.71 -5.75
CA LYS A 92 -20.28 17.33 -6.02
C LYS A 92 -21.42 16.43 -6.52
N ALA A 93 -22.65 16.61 -5.98
CA ALA A 93 -23.83 15.91 -6.45
C ALA A 93 -24.17 16.29 -7.90
N LEU A 94 -24.14 17.58 -8.25
CA LEU A 94 -24.37 18.06 -9.62
C LEU A 94 -23.28 17.56 -10.59
N GLU A 95 -22.02 17.56 -10.18
CA GLU A 95 -20.92 17.04 -11.00
C GLU A 95 -21.12 15.53 -11.29
N LYS A 96 -21.59 14.75 -10.31
CA LYS A 96 -21.93 13.34 -10.48
C LYS A 96 -23.10 13.20 -11.47
N GLU A 97 -24.16 14.00 -11.33
CA GLU A 97 -25.31 13.99 -12.25
C GLU A 97 -24.88 14.35 -13.68
N ILE A 98 -24.09 15.41 -13.86
CA ILE A 98 -23.53 15.77 -15.17
C ILE A 98 -22.75 14.62 -15.79
N ARG A 99 -21.96 13.90 -15.00
CA ARG A 99 -21.19 12.72 -15.47
C ARG A 99 -22.13 11.62 -15.97
N THR A 100 -23.18 11.32 -15.23
CA THR A 100 -24.18 10.30 -15.59
C THR A 100 -24.91 10.67 -16.87
N VAL A 101 -25.39 11.92 -16.97
CA VAL A 101 -26.11 12.42 -18.16
C VAL A 101 -25.19 12.46 -19.40
N ARG A 102 -23.90 12.77 -19.24
CA ARG A 102 -22.91 12.67 -20.33
C ARG A 102 -22.71 11.25 -20.85
N VAL A 103 -22.68 10.25 -19.94
CA VAL A 103 -22.60 8.85 -20.34
C VAL A 103 -23.85 8.44 -21.14
N HIS A 104 -25.03 8.89 -20.70
CA HIS A 104 -26.28 8.67 -21.43
C HIS A 104 -26.25 9.30 -22.80
N LEU A 105 -25.83 10.58 -22.91
CA LEU A 105 -25.68 11.28 -24.19
C LEU A 105 -24.77 10.52 -25.16
N ARG A 106 -23.62 10.00 -24.70
CA ARG A 106 -22.71 9.20 -25.54
C ARG A 106 -23.40 7.95 -26.08
N LYS A 107 -24.21 7.26 -25.26
CA LYS A 107 -24.97 6.09 -25.71
C LYS A 107 -25.99 6.45 -26.78
N LEU A 108 -26.73 7.54 -26.60
CA LEU A 108 -27.68 8.05 -27.62
C LEU A 108 -26.98 8.39 -28.94
N GLN A 109 -25.85 9.10 -28.89
CA GLN A 109 -25.03 9.42 -30.05
C GLN A 109 -24.49 8.17 -30.77
N GLN A 110 -24.06 7.17 -30.03
CA GLN A 110 -23.61 5.87 -30.57
C GLN A 110 -24.77 5.14 -31.27
N ASN A 111 -25.94 5.12 -30.64
CA ASN A 111 -27.14 4.52 -31.23
C ASN A 111 -27.58 5.24 -32.49
N TYR A 112 -27.58 6.59 -32.48
CA TYR A 112 -27.86 7.39 -33.66
C TYR A 112 -26.88 7.08 -34.80
N GLY A 113 -25.58 7.00 -34.50
CA GLY A 113 -24.57 6.64 -35.51
C GLY A 113 -24.75 5.22 -36.06
N LYS A 114 -25.08 4.24 -35.23
CA LYS A 114 -25.39 2.87 -35.67
C LYS A 114 -26.61 2.83 -36.57
N THR A 115 -27.70 3.49 -36.18
CA THR A 115 -28.92 3.54 -36.96
C THR A 115 -28.67 4.19 -38.32
N ALA A 116 -27.85 5.26 -38.39
CA ALA A 116 -27.46 5.91 -39.64
C ALA A 116 -26.62 4.98 -40.56
N ILE A 117 -25.64 4.26 -39.99
CA ILE A 117 -24.80 3.31 -40.74
C ILE A 117 -25.63 2.14 -41.27
N ASP A 118 -26.50 1.56 -40.43
CA ASP A 118 -27.37 0.44 -40.83
C ASP A 118 -28.31 0.84 -41.96
N HIS A 119 -28.82 2.06 -41.94
CA HIS A 119 -29.67 2.58 -43.04
C HIS A 119 -28.88 2.70 -44.36
N VAL A 120 -27.67 3.19 -44.32
CA VAL A 120 -26.79 3.32 -45.50
C VAL A 120 -26.42 1.95 -46.06
N GLN A 121 -26.08 0.99 -45.20
CA GLN A 121 -25.63 -0.34 -45.63
C GLN A 121 -26.76 -1.24 -46.14
N ARG A 122 -27.97 -1.15 -45.54
CA ARG A 122 -29.08 -2.09 -45.91
C ARG A 122 -29.92 -1.66 -47.06
N ARG A 123 -29.70 -0.48 -47.65
CA ARG A 123 -30.53 0.08 -48.75
C ARG A 123 -32.03 -0.23 -48.57
N THR A 124 -32.56 -0.13 -47.35
CA THR A 124 -33.93 -0.50 -47.03
C THR A 124 -34.91 0.42 -47.75
N ARG A 125 -35.87 -0.18 -48.47
CA ARG A 125 -36.88 0.49 -49.26
C ARG A 125 -37.83 1.42 -48.50
N THR A 126 -37.84 1.41 -47.16
CA THR A 126 -38.72 2.23 -46.30
C THR A 126 -37.92 3.29 -45.54
N GLY A 127 -37.59 4.39 -46.22
CA GLY A 127 -36.99 5.57 -45.58
C GLY A 127 -37.84 6.21 -44.48
N VAL A 128 -39.12 5.89 -44.38
CA VAL A 128 -40.05 6.45 -43.39
C VAL A 128 -39.72 5.94 -41.96
N GLY A 129 -39.47 4.65 -41.78
CA GLY A 129 -39.14 4.09 -40.45
C GLY A 129 -37.81 4.63 -39.91
N PHE A 130 -36.79 4.78 -40.76
CA PHE A 130 -35.52 5.40 -40.38
C PHE A 130 -35.72 6.87 -39.97
N LYS A 131 -36.45 7.69 -40.76
CA LYS A 131 -36.69 9.09 -40.43
C LYS A 131 -37.34 9.27 -39.08
N VAL A 132 -38.34 8.42 -38.71
CA VAL A 132 -39.03 8.47 -37.42
C VAL A 132 -38.10 8.07 -36.28
N ALA A 133 -37.31 7.00 -36.43
CA ALA A 133 -36.36 6.56 -35.40
C ALA A 133 -35.21 7.56 -35.21
N ALA A 134 -34.65 8.09 -36.29
CA ALA A 134 -33.60 9.07 -36.24
C ALA A 134 -34.08 10.41 -35.62
N GLU A 135 -35.32 10.85 -35.93
CA GLU A 135 -35.91 12.05 -35.36
C GLU A 135 -36.15 11.93 -33.85
N LYS A 136 -36.64 10.76 -33.37
CA LYS A 136 -36.76 10.49 -31.93
C LYS A 136 -35.41 10.56 -31.23
N LEU A 137 -34.38 9.90 -31.74
CA LEU A 137 -33.04 9.95 -31.17
C LEU A 137 -32.44 11.35 -31.20
N ARG A 138 -32.63 12.10 -32.25
CA ARG A 138 -32.20 13.52 -32.38
C ARG A 138 -32.84 14.40 -31.32
N THR A 139 -34.16 14.30 -31.16
CA THR A 139 -34.92 15.05 -30.13
C THR A 139 -34.41 14.71 -28.73
N GLU A 140 -34.11 13.42 -28.42
CA GLU A 140 -33.59 12.98 -27.15
C GLU A 140 -32.15 13.49 -26.90
N ILE A 141 -31.29 13.50 -27.94
CA ILE A 141 -29.94 14.07 -27.90
C ILE A 141 -30.02 15.58 -27.60
N ASP A 142 -30.87 16.34 -28.28
CA ASP A 142 -31.02 17.76 -28.06
C ASP A 142 -31.54 18.07 -26.65
N LYS A 143 -32.54 17.34 -26.17
CA LYS A 143 -33.08 17.45 -24.82
C LYS A 143 -32.01 17.15 -23.76
N THR A 144 -31.25 16.08 -23.94
CA THR A 144 -30.16 15.68 -23.03
C THR A 144 -29.03 16.72 -23.05
N THR A 145 -28.71 17.28 -24.21
CA THR A 145 -27.71 18.33 -24.35
C THR A 145 -28.12 19.62 -23.63
N LYS A 146 -29.40 20.04 -23.78
CA LYS A 146 -29.96 21.17 -23.03
C LYS A 146 -29.89 20.94 -21.53
N ARG A 147 -30.27 19.75 -21.07
CA ARG A 147 -30.14 19.37 -19.63
C ARG A 147 -28.71 19.51 -19.11
N ILE A 148 -27.70 19.04 -19.87
CA ILE A 148 -26.28 19.19 -19.47
C ILE A 148 -25.91 20.68 -19.38
N LYS A 149 -26.34 21.52 -20.28
CA LYS A 149 -26.10 22.99 -20.24
C LYS A 149 -26.67 23.59 -18.96
N THR A 150 -27.93 23.29 -18.65
CA THR A 150 -28.58 23.76 -17.41
C THR A 150 -27.86 23.31 -16.16
N LEU A 151 -27.50 22.00 -16.07
CA LEU A 151 -26.77 21.48 -14.94
C LEU A 151 -25.39 22.13 -14.78
N LYS A 152 -24.69 22.41 -15.87
CA LYS A 152 -23.40 23.12 -15.84
C LYS A 152 -23.55 24.55 -15.30
N VAL A 153 -24.56 25.29 -15.72
CA VAL A 153 -24.81 26.65 -15.20
C VAL A 153 -25.07 26.57 -13.68
N ARG A 154 -25.94 25.67 -13.23
CA ARG A 154 -26.20 25.47 -11.80
C ARG A 154 -24.96 25.05 -11.03
N CYS A 155 -24.12 24.19 -11.61
CA CYS A 155 -22.87 23.76 -10.98
C CYS A 155 -21.86 24.93 -10.86
N ALA A 156 -21.81 25.81 -11.89
CA ALA A 156 -20.93 26.97 -11.88
C ALA A 156 -21.34 28.03 -10.87
N SER A 157 -22.65 28.18 -10.58
CA SER A 157 -23.15 29.12 -9.57
C SER A 157 -22.85 28.70 -8.13
N LEU A 158 -22.45 27.44 -7.89
CA LEU A 158 -22.12 26.96 -6.56
C LEU A 158 -20.62 27.09 -6.32
N PRO A 159 -20.20 27.58 -5.12
CA PRO A 159 -18.80 27.62 -4.75
C PRO A 159 -18.23 26.20 -4.68
N ALA A 160 -16.97 26.04 -5.06
CA ALA A 160 -16.32 24.74 -5.07
C ALA A 160 -16.11 24.18 -3.66
N ARG A 161 -15.89 25.05 -2.69
CA ARG A 161 -15.67 24.75 -1.29
C ARG A 161 -16.54 25.66 -0.41
N ILE A 162 -16.96 25.13 0.73
CA ILE A 162 -17.76 25.85 1.73
C ILE A 162 -17.24 25.49 3.13
N PRO A 163 -17.54 26.29 4.16
CA PRO A 163 -17.28 25.94 5.55
C PRO A 163 -17.93 24.61 5.95
N LEU A 164 -17.27 23.87 6.82
CA LEU A 164 -17.75 22.55 7.29
C LEU A 164 -19.15 22.66 7.91
N ARG A 165 -19.42 23.69 8.72
CA ARG A 165 -20.75 23.98 9.32
C ARG A 165 -21.87 24.05 8.29
N ASP A 166 -21.60 24.67 7.11
CA ASP A 166 -22.59 24.82 6.06
C ASP A 166 -22.78 23.51 5.28
N ALA A 167 -21.71 22.73 5.11
CA ALA A 167 -21.75 21.41 4.49
C ALA A 167 -22.55 20.39 5.30
N ARG A 168 -22.58 20.52 6.63
CA ARG A 168 -23.24 19.61 7.58
C ARG A 168 -24.52 20.16 8.19
N LYS A 169 -25.00 21.29 7.70
CA LYS A 169 -26.26 21.92 8.14
C LYS A 169 -26.35 22.15 9.65
N GLY A 170 -25.26 22.59 10.27
CA GLY A 170 -25.20 22.86 11.70
C GLY A 170 -25.05 21.63 12.61
N GLN A 171 -24.90 20.43 12.06
CA GLN A 171 -24.54 19.26 12.87
C GLN A 171 -23.12 19.41 13.42
N GLU A 172 -22.96 19.08 14.67
CA GLU A 172 -21.63 19.01 15.28
C GLU A 172 -20.79 17.95 14.57
N VAL A 173 -19.60 18.34 14.13
CA VAL A 173 -18.66 17.47 13.47
C VAL A 173 -17.46 17.30 14.37
N VAL A 174 -17.14 16.05 14.65
CA VAL A 174 -15.97 15.65 15.42
C VAL A 174 -14.96 15.00 14.50
N LYS A 175 -13.70 15.10 14.84
CA LYS A 175 -12.59 14.37 14.22
C LYS A 175 -11.96 13.44 15.26
N LEU A 176 -11.35 12.35 14.80
CA LEU A 176 -10.55 11.52 15.69
C LEU A 176 -9.33 12.31 16.18
N SER A 177 -9.00 12.17 17.47
CA SER A 177 -7.76 12.72 18.00
C SER A 177 -6.56 12.12 17.25
N THR A 178 -5.74 13.01 16.70
CA THR A 178 -4.61 12.59 15.86
C THR A 178 -3.33 12.40 16.66
N GLU A 179 -3.23 13.00 17.83
CA GLU A 179 -2.01 13.02 18.62
C GLU A 179 -1.55 11.62 19.04
N ARG A 180 -2.44 10.82 19.63
CA ARG A 180 -2.14 9.43 20.00
C ARG A 180 -1.81 8.58 18.79
N LYS A 181 -2.51 8.78 17.68
CA LYS A 181 -2.20 8.07 16.43
C LYS A 181 -0.81 8.41 15.93
N HIS A 182 -0.42 9.69 15.97
CA HIS A 182 0.91 10.13 15.56
C HIS A 182 1.97 9.49 16.45
N LEU A 183 1.81 9.56 17.79
CA LEU A 183 2.72 8.95 18.74
C LEU A 183 2.86 7.44 18.49
N THR A 184 1.74 6.72 18.36
CA THR A 184 1.76 5.27 18.12
C THR A 184 2.43 4.94 16.78
N ASN A 185 2.17 5.73 15.73
CA ASN A 185 2.83 5.51 14.43
C ASN A 185 4.35 5.77 14.52
N VAL A 186 4.78 6.78 15.28
CA VAL A 186 6.22 7.02 15.53
C VAL A 186 6.84 5.81 16.22
N LEU A 187 6.22 5.29 17.29
CA LEU A 187 6.69 4.09 17.98
C LEU A 187 6.79 2.88 17.04
N LYS A 188 5.78 2.66 16.19
CA LYS A 188 5.79 1.60 15.17
C LYS A 188 6.93 1.77 14.16
N MET A 189 7.20 3.01 13.74
CA MET A 189 8.32 3.29 12.83
C MET A 189 9.68 3.05 13.49
N VAL A 190 9.82 3.42 14.77
CA VAL A 190 11.04 3.13 15.55
C VAL A 190 11.21 1.61 15.69
N ALA A 191 10.17 0.87 16.03
CA ALA A 191 10.21 -0.60 16.12
C ALA A 191 10.63 -1.24 14.80
N TYR A 192 10.09 -0.78 13.66
CA TYR A 192 10.52 -1.22 12.34
C TYR A 192 12.00 -0.94 12.07
N GLN A 193 12.49 0.25 12.49
CA GLN A 193 13.90 0.61 12.34
C GLN A 193 14.80 -0.31 13.16
N ILE A 194 14.46 -0.55 14.44
CA ILE A 194 15.17 -1.48 15.32
C ILE A 194 15.21 -2.88 14.70
N GLU A 195 14.08 -3.39 14.21
CA GLU A 195 14.02 -4.68 13.53
C GLU A 195 14.99 -4.73 12.33
N SER A 196 15.03 -3.65 11.55
CA SER A 196 15.91 -3.57 10.39
C SER A 196 17.40 -3.56 10.79
N ASP A 197 17.74 -2.84 11.84
CA ASP A 197 19.10 -2.79 12.38
C ASP A 197 19.53 -4.16 12.94
N LEU A 198 18.63 -4.87 13.63
CA LEU A 198 18.89 -6.24 14.12
C LEU A 198 19.12 -7.22 12.95
N VAL A 199 18.34 -7.09 11.85
CA VAL A 199 18.54 -7.90 10.63
C VAL A 199 19.93 -7.64 10.05
N GLU A 200 20.40 -6.39 10.02
CA GLU A 200 21.76 -6.08 9.55
C GLU A 200 22.84 -6.67 10.47
N LEU A 201 22.64 -6.70 11.78
CA LEU A 201 23.58 -7.32 12.74
C LEU A 201 23.72 -8.83 12.54
N VAL A 202 22.65 -9.54 12.13
CA VAL A 202 22.74 -10.98 11.86
C VAL A 202 23.22 -11.32 10.44
N ARG A 203 23.27 -10.37 9.54
CA ARG A 203 23.66 -10.55 8.13
C ARG A 203 24.96 -11.35 7.95
N PRO A 204 26.05 -11.08 8.68
CA PRO A 204 27.29 -11.84 8.52
C PRO A 204 27.18 -13.32 8.92
N SER A 205 26.24 -13.66 9.82
CA SER A 205 26.10 -14.99 10.43
C SER A 205 24.94 -15.80 9.87
N TYR A 206 24.05 -15.20 9.07
CA TYR A 206 22.83 -15.84 8.55
C TYR A 206 22.74 -15.80 7.04
N LYS A 207 23.01 -16.93 6.38
CA LYS A 207 23.02 -17.04 4.91
C LYS A 207 21.68 -16.69 4.25
N ARG A 208 20.55 -16.93 4.92
CA ARG A 208 19.18 -16.68 4.41
C ARG A 208 18.59 -15.36 4.91
N VAL A 209 19.42 -14.40 5.27
CA VAL A 209 18.99 -13.12 5.83
C VAL A 209 18.07 -12.34 4.90
N GLU A 210 18.26 -12.40 3.59
CA GLU A 210 17.43 -11.68 2.62
C GLU A 210 15.97 -12.17 2.61
N ASP A 211 15.77 -13.47 2.78
CA ASP A 211 14.43 -14.09 2.73
C ASP A 211 13.80 -14.24 4.12
N GLU A 212 14.60 -14.55 5.15
CA GLU A 212 14.11 -14.96 6.46
C GLU A 212 14.59 -14.07 7.61
N GLY A 213 15.43 -13.05 7.36
CA GLY A 213 16.04 -12.25 8.42
C GLY A 213 15.01 -11.61 9.35
N ARG A 214 13.95 -11.02 8.82
CA ARG A 214 12.90 -10.41 9.64
C ARG A 214 12.11 -11.44 10.45
N THR A 215 11.72 -12.55 9.85
CA THR A 215 11.03 -13.64 10.54
C THR A 215 11.91 -14.24 11.65
N PHE A 216 13.23 -14.32 11.41
CA PHE A 216 14.19 -14.76 12.42
C PHE A 216 14.20 -13.81 13.64
N ILE A 217 14.32 -12.49 13.41
CA ILE A 217 14.32 -11.48 14.48
C ILE A 217 12.99 -11.49 15.22
N GLN A 218 11.85 -11.52 14.52
CA GLN A 218 10.53 -11.60 15.15
C GLN A 218 10.41 -12.85 16.04
N THR A 219 10.84 -14.01 15.56
CA THR A 219 10.83 -15.24 16.35
C THR A 219 11.68 -15.09 17.62
N ALA A 220 12.87 -14.53 17.50
CA ALA A 220 13.76 -14.33 18.63
C ALA A 220 13.22 -13.35 19.67
N LEU A 221 12.49 -12.30 19.23
CA LEU A 221 11.87 -11.29 20.11
C LEU A 221 10.54 -11.75 20.73
N GLN A 222 9.89 -12.75 20.16
CA GLN A 222 8.63 -13.31 20.67
C GLN A 222 8.86 -14.47 21.65
N ASP A 223 10.06 -15.02 21.69
CA ASP A 223 10.39 -16.11 22.60
C ASP A 223 10.64 -15.60 24.02
N THR A 224 10.71 -16.52 24.98
CA THR A 224 10.92 -16.21 26.38
C THR A 224 12.36 -15.76 26.65
N ALA A 225 12.53 -14.93 27.69
CA ALA A 225 13.83 -14.51 28.15
C ALA A 225 13.82 -14.39 29.69
N ASP A 226 14.92 -14.76 30.34
CA ASP A 226 15.17 -14.50 31.74
C ASP A 226 15.90 -13.15 31.85
N ILE A 227 15.44 -12.29 32.75
CA ILE A 227 16.03 -10.96 32.98
C ILE A 227 16.48 -10.87 34.45
N GLU A 228 17.77 -10.74 34.63
CA GLU A 228 18.41 -10.71 35.97
C GLU A 228 19.23 -9.41 36.11
N PRO A 229 18.83 -8.50 37.01
CA PRO A 229 19.67 -7.36 37.35
C PRO A 229 20.79 -7.81 38.33
N THR A 230 22.01 -7.35 38.06
CA THR A 230 23.15 -7.41 38.94
C THR A 230 23.60 -6.01 39.32
N ASP A 231 24.66 -5.82 40.09
CA ASP A 231 25.11 -4.50 40.52
C ASP A 231 25.55 -3.59 39.37
N ASP A 232 26.07 -4.15 38.27
CA ASP A 232 26.62 -3.43 37.12
C ASP A 232 25.99 -3.79 35.78
N GLN A 233 25.19 -4.87 35.74
CA GLN A 233 24.64 -5.39 34.48
C GLN A 233 23.17 -5.79 34.62
N LEU A 234 22.45 -5.64 33.51
CA LEU A 234 21.17 -6.29 33.29
C LEU A 234 21.40 -7.45 32.33
N ARG A 235 21.37 -8.68 32.87
CA ARG A 235 21.54 -9.90 32.10
C ARG A 235 20.22 -10.31 31.47
N ILE A 236 20.24 -10.56 30.17
CA ILE A 236 19.07 -10.97 29.35
C ILE A 236 19.47 -12.30 28.71
N THR A 237 18.92 -13.40 29.21
CA THR A 237 19.17 -14.73 28.68
C THR A 237 18.00 -15.21 27.85
N LEU A 238 18.18 -15.23 26.53
CA LEU A 238 17.15 -15.62 25.55
C LEU A 238 17.03 -17.16 25.51
N ALA A 239 15.83 -17.66 25.30
CA ALA A 239 15.60 -19.06 25.01
C ALA A 239 16.27 -19.50 23.69
N PRO A 240 16.78 -20.74 23.61
CA PRO A 240 17.33 -21.26 22.36
C PRO A 240 16.22 -21.48 21.33
N LEU A 241 16.49 -21.16 20.07
CA LEU A 241 15.52 -21.35 18.99
C LEU A 241 15.42 -22.84 18.61
N SER A 242 14.35 -23.16 17.85
CA SER A 242 13.95 -24.53 17.48
C SER A 242 15.01 -25.35 16.73
N SER A 243 16.05 -24.73 16.18
CA SER A 243 17.15 -25.43 15.51
C SER A 243 18.51 -24.95 15.99
N PRO A 244 19.52 -25.87 16.12
CA PRO A 244 20.86 -25.52 16.55
C PRO A 244 21.55 -24.50 15.66
N HIS A 245 21.19 -24.45 14.36
CA HIS A 245 21.71 -23.45 13.44
C HIS A 245 21.18 -22.06 13.78
N ARG A 246 19.87 -21.95 14.03
CA ARG A 246 19.25 -20.66 14.38
C ARG A 246 19.71 -20.16 15.76
N SER A 247 19.90 -21.08 16.74
CA SER A 247 20.46 -20.74 18.06
C SER A 247 21.86 -20.15 17.94
N ARG A 248 22.72 -20.71 17.09
CA ARG A 248 24.06 -20.16 16.83
C ARG A 248 24.02 -18.77 16.20
N VAL A 249 23.05 -18.51 15.32
CA VAL A 249 22.85 -17.16 14.75
C VAL A 249 22.37 -16.20 15.84
N LEU A 250 21.50 -16.65 16.76
CA LEU A 250 21.05 -15.86 17.90
C LEU A 250 22.21 -15.54 18.86
N GLU A 251 23.11 -16.51 19.13
CA GLU A 251 24.34 -16.27 19.89
C GLU A 251 25.25 -15.23 19.24
N ALA A 252 25.40 -15.29 17.92
CA ALA A 252 26.12 -14.26 17.15
C ALA A 252 25.49 -12.87 17.25
N LEU A 253 24.16 -12.79 17.25
CA LEU A 253 23.42 -11.54 17.49
C LEU A 253 23.68 -11.02 18.90
N CYS A 254 23.57 -11.87 19.92
CA CYS A 254 23.88 -11.50 21.32
C CYS A 254 25.32 -10.95 21.43
N ALA A 255 26.28 -11.62 20.82
CA ALA A 255 27.68 -11.18 20.80
C ALA A 255 27.85 -9.82 20.11
N ALA A 256 27.11 -9.56 19.02
CA ALA A 256 27.12 -8.27 18.33
C ALA A 256 26.48 -7.15 19.18
N LEU A 257 25.37 -7.43 19.85
CA LEU A 257 24.70 -6.49 20.77
C LEU A 257 25.60 -6.17 21.96
N ASN A 258 26.26 -7.15 22.55
CA ASN A 258 27.16 -6.92 23.67
C ASN A 258 28.35 -6.01 23.33
N LYS A 259 28.79 -5.96 22.06
CA LYS A 259 29.84 -5.05 21.61
C LYS A 259 29.39 -3.59 21.59
N THR A 260 28.09 -3.32 21.58
CA THR A 260 27.56 -1.94 21.60
C THR A 260 27.71 -1.27 22.98
N ASN A 261 27.91 -2.05 24.04
CA ASN A 261 27.99 -1.59 25.43
C ASN A 261 26.82 -0.70 25.85
N THR A 262 25.62 -1.01 25.38
CA THR A 262 24.40 -0.23 25.63
C THR A 262 24.01 -0.30 27.10
N LEU A 263 23.63 0.85 27.68
CA LEU A 263 23.07 0.92 29.03
C LEU A 263 21.55 0.77 29.01
N PHE A 264 21.00 0.16 30.05
CA PHE A 264 19.55 0.17 30.24
C PHE A 264 19.07 1.60 30.53
N PRO A 265 18.03 2.10 29.81
CA PRO A 265 17.61 3.49 29.90
C PRO A 265 17.33 3.95 31.34
N GLY A 266 17.88 5.12 31.70
CA GLY A 266 17.70 5.71 33.04
C GLY A 266 18.54 5.06 34.14
N THR A 267 19.46 4.17 33.81
CA THR A 267 20.32 3.44 34.77
C THR A 267 21.78 3.45 34.32
N GLN A 268 22.69 2.92 35.18
CA GLN A 268 24.09 2.64 34.85
C GLN A 268 24.30 1.15 34.51
N LEU A 269 23.24 0.33 34.48
CA LEU A 269 23.33 -1.10 34.20
C LEU A 269 23.65 -1.31 32.72
N ARG A 270 24.74 -2.05 32.45
CA ARG A 270 25.10 -2.48 31.09
C ARG A 270 24.21 -3.68 30.69
N MET A 271 23.56 -3.58 29.54
CA MET A 271 22.79 -4.68 28.98
C MET A 271 23.74 -5.76 28.47
N TYR A 272 23.54 -7.00 28.95
CA TYR A 272 24.30 -8.16 28.52
C TYR A 272 23.36 -9.27 28.05
N TYR A 273 23.54 -9.69 26.80
CA TYR A 273 22.71 -10.68 26.14
C TYR A 273 23.42 -12.04 26.03
N SER A 274 22.72 -13.12 26.32
CA SER A 274 23.17 -14.50 26.15
C SER A 274 22.03 -15.39 25.68
N VAL A 275 22.35 -16.61 25.22
CA VAL A 275 21.38 -17.67 24.93
C VAL A 275 21.50 -18.75 25.96
N ALA A 276 20.37 -19.22 26.49
CA ALA A 276 20.35 -20.32 27.41
C ALA A 276 20.92 -21.59 26.79
N LEU A 277 21.68 -22.37 27.58
CA LEU A 277 22.15 -23.66 27.12
C LEU A 277 20.95 -24.58 26.90
N SER A 278 20.85 -25.18 25.71
CA SER A 278 19.86 -26.22 25.46
C SER A 278 20.11 -27.38 26.38
N HIS A 279 19.32 -27.56 27.46
CA HIS A 279 19.34 -28.81 28.20
C HIS A 279 18.95 -29.94 27.23
N PRO A 280 19.76 -31.02 27.15
CA PRO A 280 19.29 -32.21 26.46
C PRO A 280 18.00 -32.65 27.16
N ALA A 281 16.95 -32.89 26.40
CA ALA A 281 15.69 -33.39 26.92
C ALA A 281 15.95 -34.56 27.85
N GLU A 282 15.61 -34.44 29.15
CA GLU A 282 15.60 -35.57 30.09
C GLU A 282 14.70 -36.63 29.45
N SER A 283 15.33 -37.72 29.02
CA SER A 283 14.62 -38.92 28.62
C SER A 283 13.83 -39.37 29.86
N LYS A 284 12.51 -39.20 29.82
CA LYS A 284 11.60 -39.86 30.75
C LYS A 284 11.80 -41.36 30.55
N SER A 285 12.75 -41.94 31.30
CA SER A 285 12.82 -43.37 31.50
C SER A 285 11.58 -43.78 32.29
N GLY A 286 10.63 -44.38 31.56
CA GLY A 286 9.46 -45.02 32.16
C GLY A 286 9.95 -46.11 33.12
N GLN A 287 9.77 -45.92 34.42
CA GLN A 287 9.68 -47.01 35.34
C GLN A 287 8.30 -47.68 35.13
N VAL A 288 8.35 -48.81 34.46
CA VAL A 288 7.30 -49.84 34.57
C VAL A 288 7.60 -50.54 35.88
N SER A 289 6.74 -50.40 36.86
CA SER A 289 6.75 -51.22 38.09
C SER A 289 5.73 -52.32 37.89
N ASP A 290 6.16 -53.53 38.17
CA ASP A 290 5.38 -54.77 38.24
C ASP A 290 4.14 -54.68 39.14
#